data_16c05ee07992a4330694fb16d9d9a291
#
_entry.id   16c05ee07992a4330694fb16d9d9a291
#
_cell.length_a   1.000
_cell.length_b   1.000
_cell.length_c   1.000
_cell.angle_alpha   90.00
_cell.angle_beta   90.00
_cell.angle_gamma   90.00
#
_symmetry.space_group_name_H-M   'P 1'
#
loop_
_entity.id
_entity.type
_entity.pdbx_description
1 polymer ?
#
loop_
_entity_poly.entity_id
_entity_poly.type
_entity_poly.pdbx_seq_one_letter_code
_entity_poly.pdbx_strand_id
1 'polypeptide(L)'
;VLQPPPKILEALKSILKEKSLSYENLSTARHGIKNFKGRLEIDAPMECVAHVLFDPETQGKWIGGLTNVSVLESDSEDHWANVPKTFQLYQEFHLPSPIWDRDYVLGGEWSVDFDGDHVRKAVLHLQSITREDCPVRDNRVRAALNLQLYTLTPTSGGSATQVDVEINVDPLGNFPVFFVNLYGSTWCGKTLVALEKVILPK
;
A
#
# COMPACT_ATOMS: atom_id res chain seq x y z
N VAL A 1 -26.02 5.00 -13.83
CA VAL A 1 -24.88 5.04 -12.91
C VAL A 1 -25.44 4.89 -11.49
N LEU A 2 -25.31 3.69 -10.90
CA LEU A 2 -25.75 3.42 -9.54
C LEU A 2 -24.80 4.13 -8.55
N GLN A 3 -25.33 5.11 -7.83
CA GLN A 3 -24.61 5.70 -6.70
C GLN A 3 -24.64 4.73 -5.50
N PRO A 4 -23.57 4.64 -4.70
CA PRO A 4 -23.58 3.81 -3.50
C PRO A 4 -24.65 4.29 -2.52
N PRO A 5 -25.25 3.39 -1.74
CA PRO A 5 -26.25 3.75 -0.75
C PRO A 5 -25.77 4.87 0.18
N PRO A 6 -26.62 5.85 0.52
CA PRO A 6 -26.23 7.02 1.34
C PRO A 6 -25.55 6.66 2.65
N LYS A 7 -25.97 5.57 3.31
CA LYS A 7 -25.37 5.09 4.55
C LYS A 7 -23.89 4.67 4.42
N ILE A 8 -23.50 4.11 3.27
CA ILE A 8 -22.09 3.74 3.01
C ILE A 8 -21.27 5.02 2.79
N LEU A 9 -21.82 6.00 2.09
CA LEU A 9 -21.14 7.27 1.85
C LEU A 9 -20.95 8.08 3.14
N GLU A 10 -21.92 8.09 4.03
CA GLU A 10 -21.85 8.78 5.33
C GLU A 10 -20.90 8.07 6.31
N ALA A 11 -20.90 6.75 6.37
CA ALA A 11 -19.94 5.99 7.16
C ALA A 11 -18.49 6.23 6.70
N LEU A 12 -18.26 6.31 5.39
CA LEU A 12 -16.97 6.63 4.80
C LEU A 12 -16.51 8.05 5.14
N LYS A 13 -17.43 9.03 5.08
CA LYS A 13 -17.14 10.42 5.45
C LYS A 13 -16.81 10.58 6.94
N SER A 14 -17.47 9.82 7.83
CA SER A 14 -17.20 9.89 9.27
C SER A 14 -15.82 9.33 9.62
N ILE A 15 -15.40 8.23 9.00
CA ILE A 15 -14.07 7.64 9.18
C ILE A 15 -12.96 8.61 8.69
N LEU A 16 -13.24 9.35 7.61
CA LEU A 16 -12.29 10.32 7.04
C LEU A 16 -12.21 11.63 7.85
N LYS A 17 -13.20 11.93 8.68
CA LYS A 17 -13.29 13.18 9.46
C LYS A 17 -12.56 13.12 10.80
N GLU A 18 -12.30 11.94 11.33
CA GLU A 18 -11.68 11.75 12.65
C GLU A 18 -10.16 11.93 12.69
N LYS A 19 -9.49 11.85 11.53
CA LYS A 19 -8.05 12.16 11.41
C LYS A 19 -7.84 12.97 10.13
N SER A 20 -6.91 13.91 10.13
CA SER A 20 -6.59 14.77 8.96
C SER A 20 -6.00 13.96 7.80
N LEU A 21 -6.81 13.03 7.29
CA LEU A 21 -6.52 12.24 6.10
C LEU A 21 -6.84 13.09 4.88
N SER A 22 -5.82 13.66 4.25
CA SER A 22 -5.96 14.28 2.94
C SER A 22 -5.63 13.25 1.86
N TYR A 23 -6.50 13.07 0.88
CA TYR A 23 -6.17 12.35 -0.34
C TYR A 23 -6.63 13.14 -1.55
N GLU A 24 -5.83 13.11 -2.58
CA GLU A 24 -6.11 13.72 -3.87
C GLU A 24 -6.39 12.62 -4.91
N ASN A 25 -7.39 12.83 -5.75
CA ASN A 25 -7.61 12.00 -6.92
C ASN A 25 -6.74 12.52 -8.06
N LEU A 26 -5.66 11.82 -8.37
CA LEU A 26 -4.89 12.08 -9.57
C LEU A 26 -5.42 11.18 -10.69
N SER A 27 -5.97 11.78 -11.75
CA SER A 27 -6.40 10.99 -12.90
C SER A 27 -5.18 10.61 -13.74
N THR A 28 -4.85 9.34 -13.81
CA THR A 28 -3.99 8.78 -14.83
C THR A 28 -4.81 7.95 -15.79
N ALA A 29 -4.52 8.15 -17.05
CA ALA A 29 -5.44 7.86 -18.13
C ALA A 29 -5.54 6.40 -18.57
N ARG A 30 -5.05 5.43 -17.80
CA ARG A 30 -5.21 4.04 -18.25
C ARG A 30 -6.57 3.50 -17.79
N HIS A 31 -7.50 3.40 -18.75
CA HIS A 31 -8.84 2.80 -18.58
C HIS A 31 -9.75 3.44 -17.53
N GLY A 32 -9.55 4.72 -17.17
CA GLY A 32 -10.37 5.42 -16.19
C GLY A 32 -10.10 5.03 -14.73
N ILE A 33 -9.07 4.25 -14.46
CA ILE A 33 -8.57 3.96 -13.12
C ILE A 33 -7.79 5.17 -12.62
N LYS A 34 -8.08 5.59 -11.39
CA LYS A 34 -7.49 6.77 -10.77
C LYS A 34 -6.31 6.41 -9.87
N ASN A 35 -5.39 7.36 -9.69
CA ASN A 35 -4.45 7.32 -8.58
C ASN A 35 -5.15 7.79 -7.30
N PHE A 36 -4.79 7.18 -6.19
CA PHE A 36 -5.26 7.56 -4.87
C PHE A 36 -4.07 7.91 -3.99
N LYS A 37 -4.25 8.91 -3.14
CA LYS A 37 -3.24 9.34 -2.17
C LYS A 37 -3.84 9.35 -0.78
N GLY A 38 -3.00 9.07 0.21
CA GLY A 38 -3.33 9.20 1.62
C GLY A 38 -2.13 9.74 2.39
N ARG A 39 -2.40 10.36 3.53
CA ARG A 39 -1.39 10.90 4.43
C ARG A 39 -1.80 10.66 5.87
N LEU A 40 -0.85 10.23 6.71
CA LEU A 40 -1.03 10.10 8.13
C LEU A 40 0.31 10.36 8.82
N GLU A 41 0.29 11.07 9.95
CA GLU A 41 1.42 11.15 10.86
C GLU A 41 1.28 10.01 11.89
N ILE A 42 2.37 9.26 12.08
CA ILE A 42 2.46 8.13 13.02
C ILE A 42 3.52 8.50 14.07
N ASP A 43 3.16 8.40 15.34
CA ASP A 43 4.03 8.71 16.49
C ASP A 43 5.08 7.60 16.71
N ALA A 44 5.89 7.35 15.68
CA ALA A 44 6.98 6.38 15.71
C ALA A 44 8.14 6.83 14.81
N PRO A 45 9.39 6.48 15.15
CA PRO A 45 10.55 6.72 14.30
C PRO A 45 10.38 6.09 12.92
N MET A 46 10.98 6.71 11.91
CA MET A 46 10.81 6.32 10.52
C MET A 46 11.32 4.88 10.24
N GLU A 47 12.35 4.45 10.94
CA GLU A 47 12.91 3.10 10.85
C GLU A 47 11.89 2.04 11.30
N CYS A 48 11.12 2.32 12.34
CA CYS A 48 10.05 1.43 12.81
C CYS A 48 8.93 1.32 11.77
N VAL A 49 8.57 2.44 11.14
CA VAL A 49 7.56 2.46 10.07
C VAL A 49 8.04 1.68 8.85
N ALA A 50 9.29 1.91 8.42
CA ALA A 50 9.89 1.23 7.27
C ALA A 50 9.96 -0.30 7.49
N HIS A 51 10.36 -0.73 8.69
CA HIS A 51 10.42 -2.15 9.04
C HIS A 51 9.03 -2.81 8.90
N VAL A 52 7.98 -2.22 9.47
CA VAL A 52 6.61 -2.78 9.39
C VAL A 52 6.06 -2.75 7.97
N LEU A 53 6.42 -1.76 7.16
CA LEU A 53 6.02 -1.71 5.74
C LEU A 53 6.59 -2.87 4.93
N PHE A 54 7.84 -3.28 5.21
CA PHE A 54 8.49 -4.38 4.51
C PHE A 54 8.14 -5.75 5.09
N ASP A 55 8.03 -5.89 6.41
CA ASP A 55 7.92 -7.17 7.10
C ASP A 55 6.73 -8.03 6.62
N PRO A 56 6.97 -9.15 5.91
CA PRO A 56 5.91 -10.00 5.37
C PRO A 56 5.00 -10.59 6.45
N GLU A 57 5.49 -10.80 7.67
CA GLU A 57 4.72 -11.40 8.77
C GLU A 57 3.67 -10.42 9.32
N THR A 58 3.89 -9.12 9.14
CA THR A 58 2.97 -8.08 9.60
C THR A 58 2.06 -7.55 8.51
N GLN A 59 2.42 -7.68 7.23
CA GLN A 59 1.63 -7.11 6.12
C GLN A 59 0.17 -7.55 6.14
N GLY A 60 -0.12 -8.82 6.42
CA GLY A 60 -1.49 -9.34 6.53
C GLY A 60 -2.33 -8.71 7.66
N LYS A 61 -1.70 -8.04 8.63
CA LYS A 61 -2.38 -7.39 9.76
C LYS A 61 -2.91 -6.00 9.42
N TRP A 62 -2.32 -5.34 8.41
CA TRP A 62 -2.69 -3.97 8.04
C TRP A 62 -3.12 -3.80 6.58
N ILE A 63 -2.75 -4.71 5.65
CA ILE A 63 -3.24 -4.69 4.27
C ILE A 63 -4.53 -5.49 4.19
N GLY A 64 -5.65 -4.80 3.99
CA GLY A 64 -6.96 -5.45 3.93
C GLY A 64 -7.10 -6.43 2.76
N GLY A 65 -7.57 -7.64 3.05
CA GLY A 65 -7.76 -8.71 2.08
C GLY A 65 -6.51 -9.53 1.75
N LEU A 66 -5.34 -9.12 2.21
CA LEU A 66 -4.09 -9.87 2.03
C LEU A 66 -4.12 -11.15 2.87
N THR A 67 -3.94 -12.30 2.23
CA THR A 67 -3.99 -13.62 2.87
C THR A 67 -2.67 -14.35 2.88
N ASN A 68 -1.77 -14.02 1.95
CA ASN A 68 -0.45 -14.61 1.89
C ASN A 68 0.57 -13.62 1.31
N VAL A 69 1.77 -13.61 1.88
CA VAL A 69 2.94 -12.88 1.37
C VAL A 69 4.13 -13.82 1.38
N SER A 70 4.88 -13.83 0.29
CA SER A 70 6.14 -14.56 0.20
C SER A 70 7.20 -13.66 -0.41
N VAL A 71 8.37 -13.60 0.22
CA VAL A 71 9.55 -12.98 -0.37
C VAL A 71 10.10 -13.95 -1.41
N LEU A 72 10.15 -13.52 -2.66
CA LEU A 72 10.69 -14.31 -3.77
C LEU A 72 12.20 -14.09 -3.92
N GLU A 73 12.62 -12.86 -3.68
CA GLU A 73 14.00 -12.42 -3.80
C GLU A 73 14.21 -11.16 -2.96
N SER A 74 15.38 -11.01 -2.34
CA SER A 74 15.81 -9.78 -1.68
C SER A 74 17.30 -9.66 -1.74
N ASP A 75 17.84 -8.44 -1.81
CA ASP A 75 19.25 -8.19 -1.59
C ASP A 75 19.59 -8.27 -0.09
N SER A 76 20.87 -8.03 0.26
CA SER A 76 21.31 -8.13 1.65
C SER A 76 20.65 -7.09 2.55
N GLU A 77 20.32 -7.48 3.78
CA GLU A 77 19.64 -6.65 4.79
C GLU A 77 20.52 -5.57 5.43
N ASP A 78 21.79 -5.40 4.99
CA ASP A 78 22.72 -4.38 5.50
C ASP A 78 22.38 -2.95 5.04
N HIS A 79 21.08 -2.65 5.01
CA HIS A 79 20.57 -1.35 4.63
C HIS A 79 19.93 -0.62 5.82
N TRP A 80 19.66 0.66 5.59
CA TRP A 80 18.92 1.50 6.51
C TRP A 80 17.63 0.82 7.02
N ALA A 81 17.36 0.92 8.31
CA ALA A 81 16.21 0.33 9.00
C ALA A 81 16.12 -1.21 8.93
N ASN A 82 17.21 -1.92 8.60
CA ASN A 82 17.24 -3.37 8.41
C ASN A 82 16.20 -3.86 7.39
N VAL A 83 15.96 -3.08 6.35
CA VAL A 83 15.15 -3.47 5.19
C VAL A 83 16.04 -3.64 3.97
N PRO A 84 15.78 -4.60 3.06
CA PRO A 84 16.54 -4.74 1.84
C PRO A 84 16.34 -3.52 0.94
N LYS A 85 17.37 -3.13 0.18
CA LYS A 85 17.24 -2.04 -0.79
C LYS A 85 16.30 -2.40 -1.92
N THR A 86 16.44 -3.63 -2.45
CA THR A 86 15.57 -4.18 -3.48
C THR A 86 15.03 -5.54 -3.07
N PHE A 87 13.80 -5.83 -3.45
CA PHE A 87 13.15 -7.10 -3.14
C PHE A 87 12.03 -7.42 -4.13
N GLN A 88 11.61 -8.67 -4.13
CA GLN A 88 10.47 -9.13 -4.91
C GLN A 88 9.54 -9.93 -4.02
N LEU A 89 8.25 -9.64 -4.14
CA LEU A 89 7.19 -10.27 -3.34
C LEU A 89 6.16 -10.95 -4.22
N TYR A 90 5.60 -12.05 -3.70
CA TYR A 90 4.35 -12.60 -4.15
C TYR A 90 3.28 -12.34 -3.09
N GLN A 91 2.15 -11.78 -3.51
CA GLN A 91 1.04 -11.45 -2.61
C GLN A 91 -0.26 -12.06 -3.13
N GLU A 92 -1.08 -12.62 -2.23
CA GLU A 92 -2.41 -13.17 -2.52
C GLU A 92 -3.47 -12.40 -1.74
N PHE A 93 -4.54 -12.02 -2.45
CA PHE A 93 -5.68 -11.31 -1.89
C PHE A 93 -6.95 -12.11 -2.06
N HIS A 94 -7.67 -12.29 -0.94
CA HIS A 94 -9.02 -12.82 -0.96
C HIS A 94 -10.05 -11.72 -1.18
N LEU A 95 -10.96 -11.93 -2.12
CA LEU A 95 -12.06 -11.03 -2.40
C LEU A 95 -13.41 -11.72 -2.15
N PRO A 96 -14.45 -10.96 -1.74
CA PRO A 96 -15.77 -11.55 -1.51
C PRO A 96 -16.36 -12.18 -2.78
N SER A 97 -16.94 -13.38 -2.65
CA SER A 97 -17.69 -14.01 -3.75
C SER A 97 -18.78 -13.06 -4.29
N PRO A 98 -19.00 -13.01 -5.62
CA PRO A 98 -18.50 -13.90 -6.67
C PRO A 98 -17.20 -13.43 -7.35
N ILE A 99 -16.44 -12.55 -6.72
CA ILE A 99 -15.22 -12.00 -7.30
C ILE A 99 -14.09 -12.99 -7.06
N TRP A 100 -13.33 -13.30 -8.11
CA TRP A 100 -12.18 -14.17 -8.00
C TRP A 100 -11.06 -13.48 -7.19
N ASP A 101 -10.28 -14.26 -6.49
CA ASP A 101 -9.08 -13.80 -5.77
C ASP A 101 -8.08 -13.15 -6.72
N ARG A 102 -7.24 -12.31 -6.17
CA ARG A 102 -6.14 -11.63 -6.90
C ARG A 102 -4.81 -12.10 -6.37
N ASP A 103 -3.81 -12.11 -7.26
CA ASP A 103 -2.42 -12.21 -6.87
C ASP A 103 -1.59 -11.14 -7.56
N TYR A 104 -0.45 -10.85 -6.97
CA TYR A 104 0.54 -9.90 -7.48
C TYR A 104 1.92 -10.50 -7.38
N VAL A 105 2.76 -10.21 -8.38
CA VAL A 105 4.22 -10.34 -8.30
C VAL A 105 4.77 -8.93 -8.36
N LEU A 106 5.43 -8.51 -7.30
CA LEU A 106 5.85 -7.13 -7.09
C LEU A 106 7.35 -7.03 -7.00
N GLY A 107 7.93 -6.04 -7.68
CA GLY A 107 9.27 -5.54 -7.40
C GLY A 107 9.16 -4.33 -6.49
N GLY A 108 10.02 -4.27 -5.48
CA GLY A 108 10.11 -3.19 -4.52
C GLY A 108 11.53 -2.63 -4.44
N GLU A 109 11.64 -1.32 -4.25
CA GLU A 109 12.91 -0.61 -4.06
C GLU A 109 12.77 0.50 -3.03
N TRP A 110 13.72 0.56 -2.09
CA TRP A 110 13.89 1.68 -1.18
C TRP A 110 14.92 2.68 -1.70
N SER A 111 14.55 3.96 -1.68
CA SER A 111 15.44 5.10 -1.89
C SER A 111 15.48 5.94 -0.64
N VAL A 112 16.67 6.18 -0.08
CA VAL A 112 16.86 6.93 1.17
C VAL A 112 17.74 8.15 0.90
N ASP A 113 17.27 9.31 1.33
CA ASP A 113 17.94 10.60 1.19
C ASP A 113 18.47 11.03 2.57
N PHE A 114 19.78 11.30 2.66
CA PHE A 114 20.47 11.65 3.89
C PHE A 114 20.89 13.13 3.88
N ASP A 115 20.87 13.73 5.07
CA ASP A 115 21.49 15.02 5.36
C ASP A 115 22.51 14.80 6.50
N GLY A 116 23.78 14.62 6.14
CA GLY A 116 24.80 14.08 7.04
C GLY A 116 24.44 12.67 7.52
N ASP A 117 24.38 12.48 8.84
CA ASP A 117 24.01 11.20 9.45
C ASP A 117 22.49 11.03 9.66
N HIS A 118 21.69 12.04 9.26
CA HIS A 118 20.25 12.01 9.45
C HIS A 118 19.51 11.67 8.17
N VAL A 119 18.52 10.78 8.26
CA VAL A 119 17.63 10.51 7.14
C VAL A 119 16.61 11.62 7.02
N ARG A 120 16.62 12.31 5.88
CA ARG A 120 15.68 13.35 5.55
C ARG A 120 14.38 12.81 4.96
N LYS A 121 14.48 11.72 4.21
CA LYS A 121 13.36 11.12 3.50
C LYS A 121 13.68 9.69 3.10
N ALA A 122 12.70 8.81 3.20
CA ALA A 122 12.77 7.48 2.59
C ALA A 122 11.55 7.24 1.69
N VAL A 123 11.76 6.56 0.58
CA VAL A 123 10.69 6.23 -0.38
C VAL A 123 10.74 4.75 -0.69
N LEU A 124 9.63 4.05 -0.46
CA LEU A 124 9.41 2.71 -0.96
C LEU A 124 8.59 2.79 -2.24
N HIS A 125 9.13 2.30 -3.34
CA HIS A 125 8.44 2.13 -4.60
C HIS A 125 8.13 0.65 -4.83
N LEU A 126 6.88 0.34 -5.16
CA LEU A 126 6.40 -0.99 -5.53
C LEU A 126 5.67 -0.93 -6.86
N GLN A 127 5.92 -1.93 -7.71
CA GLN A 127 5.22 -2.11 -8.98
C GLN A 127 5.15 -3.59 -9.35
N SER A 128 4.18 -3.94 -10.20
CA SER A 128 4.10 -5.30 -10.75
C SER A 128 5.27 -5.60 -11.67
N ILE A 129 5.81 -6.81 -11.53
CA ILE A 129 6.83 -7.38 -12.41
C ILE A 129 6.37 -8.71 -12.97
N THR A 130 7.07 -9.22 -13.99
CA THR A 130 6.86 -10.56 -14.55
C THR A 130 8.00 -11.47 -14.12
N ARG A 131 7.65 -12.71 -13.69
CA ARG A 131 8.62 -13.76 -13.36
C ARG A 131 8.18 -15.07 -14.01
N GLU A 132 9.10 -15.78 -14.64
CA GLU A 132 8.83 -17.06 -15.31
C GLU A 132 8.55 -18.19 -14.30
N ASP A 133 9.18 -18.13 -13.12
CA ASP A 133 9.01 -19.09 -12.03
C ASP A 133 7.74 -18.84 -11.20
N CYS A 134 6.99 -17.78 -11.50
CA CYS A 134 5.73 -17.45 -10.83
C CYS A 134 4.58 -17.26 -11.84
N PRO A 135 4.14 -18.33 -12.52
CA PRO A 135 3.11 -18.27 -13.54
C PRO A 135 1.74 -17.89 -12.93
N VAL A 136 0.85 -17.40 -13.79
CA VAL A 136 -0.55 -17.15 -13.43
C VAL A 136 -1.23 -18.46 -13.07
N ARG A 137 -2.04 -18.46 -12.00
CA ARG A 137 -2.81 -19.62 -11.54
C ARG A 137 -4.25 -19.55 -12.04
N ASP A 138 -4.82 -20.71 -12.41
CA ASP A 138 -6.17 -20.80 -13.02
C ASP A 138 -7.31 -20.35 -12.10
N ASN A 139 -7.09 -20.36 -10.77
CA ASN A 139 -8.13 -20.06 -9.78
C ASN A 139 -8.11 -18.61 -9.28
N ARG A 140 -7.31 -17.73 -9.90
CA ARG A 140 -7.21 -16.32 -9.54
C ARG A 140 -6.81 -15.44 -10.71
N VAL A 141 -6.93 -14.14 -10.55
CA VAL A 141 -6.54 -13.17 -11.57
C VAL A 141 -5.23 -12.52 -11.12
N ARG A 142 -4.19 -12.60 -11.97
CA ARG A 142 -2.98 -11.80 -11.80
C ARG A 142 -3.33 -10.35 -12.03
N ALA A 143 -3.35 -9.56 -10.97
CA ALA A 143 -3.63 -8.13 -11.04
C ALA A 143 -2.37 -7.32 -11.34
N ALA A 144 -2.53 -6.06 -11.69
CA ALA A 144 -1.43 -5.14 -11.98
C ALA A 144 -1.41 -3.99 -10.96
N LEU A 145 -0.32 -3.88 -10.23
CA LEU A 145 0.03 -2.69 -9.46
C LEU A 145 0.88 -1.80 -10.37
N ASN A 146 0.28 -0.72 -10.88
CA ASN A 146 0.99 0.20 -11.78
C ASN A 146 1.95 1.10 -11.01
N LEU A 147 1.57 1.46 -9.78
CA LEU A 147 2.36 2.30 -8.88
C LEU A 147 1.88 2.10 -7.45
N GLN A 148 2.82 1.95 -6.53
CA GLN A 148 2.60 2.21 -5.11
C GLN A 148 3.86 2.86 -4.53
N LEU A 149 3.70 4.06 -3.98
CA LEU A 149 4.76 4.82 -3.33
C LEU A 149 4.38 5.04 -1.88
N TYR A 150 5.26 4.68 -0.97
CA TYR A 150 5.25 5.19 0.39
C TYR A 150 6.39 6.18 0.54
N THR A 151 6.08 7.41 0.94
CA THR A 151 7.07 8.42 1.27
C THR A 151 7.05 8.64 2.77
N LEU A 152 8.18 8.43 3.41
CA LEU A 152 8.39 8.64 4.83
C LEU A 152 9.20 9.91 5.04
N THR A 153 8.71 10.80 5.90
CA THR A 153 9.40 12.03 6.27
C THR A 153 9.39 12.16 7.79
N PRO A 154 10.56 12.30 8.45
CA PRO A 154 10.61 12.45 9.89
C PRO A 154 9.98 13.77 10.31
N THR A 155 9.20 13.74 11.39
CA THR A 155 8.59 14.90 12.04
C THR A 155 8.92 14.90 13.53
N SER A 156 8.57 15.96 14.25
CA SER A 156 8.76 16.05 15.70
C SER A 156 10.18 15.72 16.17
N GLY A 157 11.21 16.17 15.44
CA GLY A 157 12.60 15.89 15.76
C GLY A 157 13.02 14.42 15.56
N GLY A 158 12.29 13.67 14.71
CA GLY A 158 12.56 12.26 14.40
C GLY A 158 11.78 11.25 15.24
N SER A 159 10.99 11.73 16.23
CA SER A 159 10.16 10.84 17.07
C SER A 159 8.84 10.42 16.42
N ALA A 160 8.41 11.11 15.38
CA ALA A 160 7.23 10.79 14.59
C ALA A 160 7.56 10.77 13.09
N THR A 161 6.69 10.16 12.30
CA THR A 161 6.87 10.00 10.85
C THR A 161 5.60 10.37 10.11
N GLN A 162 5.70 11.32 9.19
CA GLN A 162 4.67 11.53 8.19
C GLN A 162 4.78 10.46 7.11
N VAL A 163 3.72 9.71 6.90
CA VAL A 163 3.59 8.68 5.88
C VAL A 163 2.64 9.17 4.80
N ASP A 164 3.16 9.36 3.60
CA ASP A 164 2.37 9.60 2.39
C ASP A 164 2.31 8.31 1.57
N VAL A 165 1.13 7.93 1.11
CA VAL A 165 0.94 6.82 0.17
C VAL A 165 0.29 7.30 -1.11
N GLU A 166 0.82 6.85 -2.26
CA GLU A 166 0.17 6.99 -3.57
C GLU A 166 0.05 5.61 -4.20
N ILE A 167 -1.13 5.29 -4.74
CA ILE A 167 -1.40 3.99 -5.35
C ILE A 167 -2.21 4.11 -6.64
N ASN A 168 -1.81 3.31 -7.64
CA ASN A 168 -2.59 3.00 -8.84
C ASN A 168 -2.58 1.50 -9.05
N VAL A 169 -3.74 0.87 -8.95
CA VAL A 169 -3.90 -0.58 -9.09
C VAL A 169 -5.01 -0.91 -10.08
N ASP A 170 -4.71 -1.83 -11.00
CA ASP A 170 -5.71 -2.43 -11.89
C ASP A 170 -5.93 -3.89 -11.45
N PRO A 171 -7.07 -4.22 -10.85
CA PRO A 171 -7.37 -5.59 -10.43
C PRO A 171 -7.56 -6.54 -11.61
N LEU A 172 -7.59 -6.03 -12.84
CA LEU A 172 -7.84 -6.78 -14.08
C LEU A 172 -9.10 -7.67 -14.04
N GLY A 173 -9.29 -8.46 -15.10
CA GLY A 173 -10.50 -9.26 -15.26
C GLY A 173 -11.75 -8.39 -15.45
N ASN A 174 -12.93 -8.98 -15.25
CA ASN A 174 -14.23 -8.31 -15.43
C ASN A 174 -14.62 -7.43 -14.22
N PHE A 175 -13.67 -6.67 -13.69
CA PHE A 175 -13.93 -5.79 -12.55
C PHE A 175 -14.30 -4.39 -13.04
N PRO A 176 -15.54 -3.90 -12.79
CA PRO A 176 -15.94 -2.59 -13.28
C PRO A 176 -15.09 -1.46 -12.65
N VAL A 177 -14.58 -0.56 -13.48
CA VAL A 177 -13.72 0.58 -13.08
C VAL A 177 -14.33 1.41 -11.96
N PHE A 178 -15.66 1.54 -11.95
CA PHE A 178 -16.36 2.24 -10.88
C PHE A 178 -16.08 1.65 -9.49
N PHE A 179 -16.10 0.30 -9.35
CA PHE A 179 -15.80 -0.36 -8.07
C PHE A 179 -14.32 -0.22 -7.69
N VAL A 180 -13.42 -0.27 -8.70
CA VAL A 180 -11.98 -0.03 -8.47
C VAL A 180 -11.77 1.34 -7.85
N ASN A 181 -12.37 2.37 -8.45
CA ASN A 181 -12.25 3.75 -7.98
C ASN A 181 -12.94 3.97 -6.63
N LEU A 182 -14.08 3.31 -6.37
CA LEU A 182 -14.74 3.37 -5.08
C LEU A 182 -13.91 2.73 -3.97
N TYR A 183 -13.37 1.55 -4.22
CA TYR A 183 -12.49 0.86 -3.26
C TYR A 183 -11.20 1.64 -3.02
N GLY A 184 -10.53 2.06 -4.09
CA GLY A 184 -9.28 2.82 -4.02
C GLY A 184 -9.42 4.12 -3.24
N SER A 185 -10.57 4.82 -3.36
CA SER A 185 -10.83 6.06 -2.63
C SER A 185 -10.82 5.92 -1.10
N THR A 186 -11.02 4.72 -0.58
CA THR A 186 -11.03 4.45 0.88
C THR A 186 -9.82 3.63 1.33
N TRP A 187 -9.12 3.01 0.38
CA TRP A 187 -8.05 2.07 0.70
C TRP A 187 -6.87 2.75 1.41
N CYS A 188 -6.39 3.87 0.90
CA CYS A 188 -5.25 4.58 1.48
C CYS A 188 -5.49 4.93 2.96
N GLY A 189 -6.65 5.50 3.27
CA GLY A 189 -6.98 5.89 4.64
C GLY A 189 -7.09 4.71 5.58
N LYS A 190 -7.80 3.66 5.19
CA LYS A 190 -7.95 2.44 6.00
C LYS A 190 -6.62 1.75 6.23
N THR A 191 -5.79 1.67 5.20
CA THR A 191 -4.48 1.01 5.24
C THR A 191 -3.53 1.77 6.16
N LEU A 192 -3.46 3.10 6.07
CA LEU A 192 -2.62 3.90 6.96
C LEU A 192 -3.05 3.81 8.43
N VAL A 193 -4.35 3.86 8.72
CA VAL A 193 -4.86 3.67 10.08
C VAL A 193 -4.60 2.24 10.61
N ALA A 194 -4.67 1.23 9.75
CA ALA A 194 -4.34 -0.13 10.15
C ALA A 194 -2.83 -0.32 10.38
N LEU A 195 -2.00 0.31 9.54
CA LEU A 195 -0.54 0.35 9.72
C LEU A 195 -0.17 0.99 11.07
N GLU A 196 -0.74 2.17 11.39
CA GLU A 196 -0.53 2.84 12.69
C GLU A 196 -0.84 1.91 13.88
N LYS A 197 -1.94 1.15 13.82
CA LYS A 197 -2.32 0.22 14.90
C LYS A 197 -1.36 -0.95 15.08
N VAL A 198 -0.67 -1.36 14.03
CA VAL A 198 0.36 -2.41 14.10
C VAL A 198 1.66 -1.85 14.70
N ILE A 199 2.00 -0.61 14.35
CA ILE A 199 3.20 0.08 14.86
C ILE A 199 3.01 0.49 16.32
N LEU A 200 1.83 0.98 16.69
CA LEU A 200 1.46 1.47 18.02
C LEU A 200 0.33 0.59 18.63
N PRO A 201 0.63 -0.65 19.02
CA PRO A 201 -0.37 -1.50 19.66
C PRO A 201 -0.78 -0.87 21.00
N LYS A 202 -2.09 -0.75 21.20
CA LYS A 202 -2.68 -0.23 22.45
C LYS A 202 -2.65 -1.30 23.54
#